data_67e3e0ff77a6a208965f3c4bc9b1d49c
#
_entry.id   67e3e0ff77a6a208965f3c4bc9b1d49c
#
_cell.length_a   1.000
_cell.length_b   1.000
_cell.length_c   1.000
_cell.angle_alpha   90.00
_cell.angle_beta   90.00
_cell.angle_gamma   90.00
#
_symmetry.space_group_name_H-M   'P 1'
#
loop_
_entity.id
_entity.type
_entity.pdbx_description
1 polymer ?
#
loop_
_entity_poly.entity_id
_entity_poly.type
_entity_poly.pdbx_seq_one_letter_code
_entity_poly.pdbx_strand_id
1 'polypeptide(L)'
;MTTTYSGHVSSQTSGLPPTGCFNHAALASGRRFDAAEFLSDEPLLGLQREAGYIWGTLRDDEGVLYCVMRRIAPPGAAQGDGKSLGGKLLVVSSGTAEGQLQLRREPRGAADSTYIARHPHDADGVRLASAAGAPGRPTQLVLSQNDFAYVEEDVIDVTGKIVAPPLQWYLPGPQAALLYTSQTWLVDGQLAGKPVRGFLFWEEAWMPPGGQLYVAKDPLHDAEYLTWYSWANLWSDGSCEVGHFLFGQKDFHVGVTADSAGVVRSARSMDAVITRADDGYWHDGIAYE
;
A
#
# COMPACT_ATOMS: atom_id res chain seq x y z
N MET A 1 3.22 -2.69 28.14
CA MET A 1 3.61 -4.12 28.02
C MET A 1 4.52 -4.24 26.81
N THR A 2 5.72 -4.83 26.95
CA THR A 2 6.65 -5.02 25.84
C THR A 2 6.49 -6.44 25.29
N THR A 3 6.27 -6.59 24.02
CA THR A 3 6.16 -7.88 23.35
C THR A 3 7.26 -7.97 22.30
N THR A 4 8.04 -9.03 22.36
CA THR A 4 9.08 -9.34 21.38
C THR A 4 8.56 -10.37 20.40
N TYR A 5 8.67 -10.09 19.12
CA TYR A 5 8.38 -11.03 18.04
C TYR A 5 9.70 -11.40 17.36
N SER A 6 9.93 -12.68 17.26
CA SER A 6 11.11 -13.22 16.60
C SER A 6 10.68 -14.30 15.63
N GLY A 7 11.21 -14.26 14.44
CA GLY A 7 10.87 -15.26 13.46
C GLY A 7 11.92 -15.40 12.36
N HIS A 8 12.06 -16.60 11.86
CA HIS A 8 13.03 -16.91 10.82
C HIS A 8 12.34 -17.02 9.46
N VAL A 9 12.73 -16.15 8.54
CA VAL A 9 12.23 -16.18 7.16
C VAL A 9 13.23 -16.94 6.30
N SER A 10 12.81 -18.08 5.75
CA SER A 10 13.65 -18.90 4.89
C SER A 10 13.40 -18.58 3.41
N SER A 11 14.46 -18.58 2.61
CA SER A 11 14.36 -18.44 1.17
C SER A 11 13.94 -19.73 0.45
N GLN A 12 13.59 -20.77 1.19
CA GLN A 12 13.21 -22.04 0.59
C GLN A 12 11.80 -22.03 0.05
N THR A 13 11.69 -22.39 -1.19
CA THR A 13 10.42 -22.51 -1.93
C THR A 13 9.97 -23.98 -2.08
N SER A 14 10.66 -24.92 -1.47
CA SER A 14 10.36 -26.34 -1.58
C SER A 14 9.26 -26.77 -0.63
N GLY A 15 8.06 -26.56 -1.00
CA GLY A 15 6.88 -26.91 -0.22
C GLY A 15 6.08 -25.67 0.11
N LEU A 16 4.83 -25.69 -0.27
CA LEU A 16 3.92 -24.60 0.06
C LEU A 16 3.55 -24.72 1.53
N PRO A 17 3.70 -23.65 2.31
CA PRO A 17 3.30 -23.67 3.71
C PRO A 17 1.79 -23.85 3.84
N PRO A 18 1.30 -24.39 4.95
CA PRO A 18 -0.11 -24.35 5.26
C PRO A 18 -0.61 -22.92 5.29
N THR A 19 -1.87 -22.72 4.94
CA THR A 19 -2.52 -21.41 5.04
C THR A 19 -2.39 -20.85 6.46
N GLY A 20 -1.96 -19.58 6.59
CA GLY A 20 -1.78 -18.91 7.87
C GLY A 20 -0.55 -19.33 8.69
N CYS A 21 0.31 -20.18 8.15
CA CYS A 21 1.57 -20.59 8.78
C CYS A 21 2.73 -20.30 7.82
N PHE A 22 3.19 -19.07 7.80
CA PHE A 22 4.24 -18.62 6.89
C PHE A 22 5.51 -18.30 7.66
N ASN A 23 6.48 -19.19 7.60
CA ASN A 23 7.81 -18.99 8.16
C ASN A 23 8.89 -19.00 7.06
N HIS A 24 8.59 -18.41 5.92
CA HIS A 24 9.48 -18.32 4.78
C HIS A 24 9.55 -16.92 4.23
N ALA A 25 10.67 -16.57 3.62
CA ALA A 25 10.86 -15.27 3.00
C ALA A 25 9.88 -15.05 1.86
N ALA A 26 9.35 -13.84 1.77
CA ALA A 26 8.75 -13.38 0.54
C ALA A 26 9.81 -13.37 -0.58
N LEU A 27 9.42 -13.84 -1.76
CA LEU A 27 10.25 -13.70 -2.95
C LEU A 27 10.11 -12.26 -3.43
N ALA A 28 11.16 -11.47 -3.30
CA ALA A 28 11.15 -10.05 -3.69
C ALA A 28 12.04 -9.79 -4.90
N SER A 29 11.61 -8.88 -5.74
CA SER A 29 12.40 -8.35 -6.86
C SER A 29 11.99 -6.92 -7.19
N GLY A 30 12.84 -6.23 -7.95
CA GLY A 30 12.42 -5.04 -8.67
C GLY A 30 11.41 -5.38 -9.76
N ARG A 31 10.57 -4.43 -10.10
CA ARG A 31 9.56 -4.55 -11.15
C ARG A 31 9.65 -3.36 -12.09
N ARG A 32 9.52 -3.60 -13.39
CA ARG A 32 9.33 -2.52 -14.36
C ARG A 32 7.84 -2.18 -14.45
N PHE A 33 7.53 -0.90 -14.56
CA PHE A 33 6.18 -0.45 -14.87
C PHE A 33 5.77 -0.96 -16.27
N ASP A 34 4.59 -1.53 -16.36
CA ASP A 34 4.01 -1.99 -17.61
C ASP A 34 2.57 -1.46 -17.75
N ALA A 35 2.40 -0.46 -18.62
CA ALA A 35 1.09 0.14 -18.87
C ALA A 35 0.07 -0.88 -19.41
N ALA A 36 0.50 -1.84 -20.23
CA ALA A 36 -0.40 -2.84 -20.78
C ALA A 36 -0.99 -3.75 -19.69
N GLU A 37 -0.16 -4.10 -18.69
CA GLU A 37 -0.63 -4.88 -17.54
C GLU A 37 -1.63 -4.09 -16.70
N PHE A 38 -1.39 -2.80 -16.46
CA PHE A 38 -2.34 -1.96 -15.73
C PHE A 38 -3.70 -1.85 -16.41
N LEU A 39 -3.72 -1.89 -17.75
CA LEU A 39 -4.94 -1.81 -18.56
C LEU A 39 -5.63 -3.17 -18.74
N SER A 40 -4.96 -4.26 -18.38
CA SER A 40 -5.45 -5.62 -18.57
C SER A 40 -6.23 -6.13 -17.36
N ASP A 41 -7.25 -6.94 -17.63
CA ASP A 41 -7.97 -7.74 -16.63
C ASP A 41 -7.42 -9.17 -16.52
N GLU A 42 -6.40 -9.49 -17.33
CA GLU A 42 -5.84 -10.84 -17.37
C GLU A 42 -5.14 -11.21 -16.06
N PRO A 43 -5.26 -12.46 -15.64
CA PRO A 43 -4.56 -12.95 -14.46
C PRO A 43 -3.05 -12.84 -14.60
N LEU A 44 -2.36 -12.41 -13.55
CA LEU A 44 -0.90 -12.43 -13.47
C LEU A 44 -0.46 -13.62 -12.62
N LEU A 45 0.37 -14.48 -13.17
CA LEU A 45 0.81 -15.73 -12.51
C LEU A 45 -0.36 -16.60 -12.00
N GLY A 46 -1.52 -16.56 -12.68
CA GLY A 46 -2.72 -17.26 -12.27
C GLY A 46 -3.51 -16.58 -11.14
N LEU A 47 -3.07 -15.41 -10.69
CA LEU A 47 -3.73 -14.61 -9.67
C LEU A 47 -4.56 -13.49 -10.31
N GLN A 48 -5.68 -13.16 -9.72
CA GLN A 48 -6.53 -12.04 -10.12
C GLN A 48 -6.18 -10.78 -9.33
N ARG A 49 -6.26 -9.61 -9.95
CA ARG A 49 -6.12 -8.34 -9.25
C ARG A 49 -7.26 -8.18 -8.25
N GLU A 50 -6.93 -8.08 -6.97
CA GLU A 50 -7.91 -7.86 -5.90
C GLU A 50 -8.28 -6.39 -5.80
N ALA A 51 -7.29 -5.51 -5.74
CA ALA A 51 -7.46 -4.07 -5.79
C ALA A 51 -6.13 -3.35 -6.01
N GLY A 52 -6.22 -2.04 -6.31
CA GLY A 52 -5.14 -1.09 -6.15
C GLY A 52 -5.35 -0.21 -4.93
N TYR A 53 -4.27 0.29 -4.37
CA TYR A 53 -4.28 1.13 -3.17
C TYR A 53 -3.40 2.35 -3.38
N ILE A 54 -3.94 3.53 -3.06
CA ILE A 54 -3.13 4.74 -2.85
C ILE A 54 -3.10 4.93 -1.35
N TRP A 55 -1.91 5.02 -0.77
CA TRP A 55 -1.77 5.38 0.62
C TRP A 55 -0.40 5.97 0.91
N GLY A 56 -0.24 6.56 2.07
CA GLY A 56 1.01 7.12 2.50
C GLY A 56 0.84 8.30 3.44
N THR A 57 1.93 8.99 3.68
CA THR A 57 1.97 10.09 4.62
C THR A 57 2.51 11.35 3.98
N LEU A 58 1.81 12.44 4.23
CA LEU A 58 2.17 13.78 3.77
C LEU A 58 2.33 14.69 5.00
N ARG A 59 3.17 15.69 4.88
CA ARG A 59 3.41 16.66 5.95
C ARG A 59 3.27 18.08 5.38
N ASP A 60 2.59 18.94 6.11
CA ASP A 60 2.51 20.36 5.77
C ASP A 60 3.70 21.15 6.33
N ASP A 61 3.76 22.45 6.00
CA ASP A 61 4.82 23.35 6.44
C ASP A 61 4.80 23.61 7.96
N GLU A 62 3.68 23.33 8.63
CA GLU A 62 3.54 23.38 10.09
C GLU A 62 4.00 22.09 10.77
N GLY A 63 4.39 21.07 9.97
CA GLY A 63 4.83 19.76 10.44
C GLY A 63 3.69 18.79 10.75
N VAL A 64 2.45 19.15 10.45
CA VAL A 64 1.29 18.27 10.64
C VAL A 64 1.38 17.09 9.68
N LEU A 65 1.24 15.89 10.22
CA LEU A 65 1.27 14.65 9.44
C LEU A 65 -0.15 14.25 9.03
N TYR A 66 -0.32 14.00 7.74
CA TYR A 66 -1.56 13.48 7.15
C TYR A 66 -1.33 12.07 6.63
N CYS A 67 -2.21 11.15 6.96
CA CYS A 67 -2.26 9.83 6.37
C CYS A 67 -3.38 9.78 5.33
N VAL A 68 -3.03 9.41 4.11
CA VAL A 68 -3.96 9.26 2.99
C VAL A 68 -4.11 7.77 2.70
N MET A 69 -5.35 7.31 2.56
CA MET A 69 -5.61 5.92 2.16
C MET A 69 -6.81 5.84 1.23
N ARG A 70 -6.65 5.13 0.12
CA ARG A 70 -7.67 4.92 -0.88
C ARG A 70 -7.53 3.56 -1.52
N ARG A 71 -8.60 2.79 -1.52
CA ARG A 71 -8.71 1.55 -2.29
C ARG A 71 -9.37 1.83 -3.64
N ILE A 72 -8.82 1.29 -4.71
CA ILE A 72 -9.40 1.34 -6.06
C ILE A 72 -9.78 -0.07 -6.47
N ALA A 73 -11.04 -0.27 -6.79
CA ALA A 73 -11.56 -1.55 -7.23
C ALA A 73 -10.83 -2.06 -8.49
N PRO A 74 -10.71 -3.38 -8.66
CA PRO A 74 -10.15 -3.95 -9.88
C PRO A 74 -11.02 -3.60 -11.10
N PRO A 75 -10.47 -3.67 -12.31
CA PRO A 75 -11.28 -3.62 -13.54
C PRO A 75 -12.40 -4.65 -13.49
N GLY A 76 -13.54 -4.33 -14.09
CA GLY A 76 -14.68 -5.24 -14.15
C GLY A 76 -15.44 -5.46 -12.84
N ALA A 77 -15.06 -4.81 -11.75
CA ALA A 77 -15.84 -4.86 -10.51
C ALA A 77 -17.27 -4.35 -10.72
N ALA A 78 -18.25 -5.05 -10.13
CA ALA A 78 -19.65 -4.66 -10.25
C ALA A 78 -19.90 -3.28 -9.66
N GLN A 79 -20.45 -2.38 -10.45
CA GLN A 79 -20.78 -1.03 -10.03
C GLN A 79 -21.88 -1.05 -8.97
N GLY A 80 -21.65 -0.31 -7.87
CA GLY A 80 -22.68 -0.07 -6.86
C GLY A 80 -23.02 -1.27 -5.97
N ASP A 81 -22.16 -2.28 -5.87
CA ASP A 81 -22.41 -3.46 -5.02
C ASP A 81 -22.41 -3.15 -3.51
N GLY A 82 -22.10 -1.93 -3.12
CA GLY A 82 -22.07 -1.45 -1.74
C GLY A 82 -20.96 -2.09 -0.87
N LYS A 83 -20.25 -3.07 -1.40
CA LYS A 83 -19.17 -3.78 -0.70
C LYS A 83 -17.82 -3.12 -0.90
N SER A 84 -17.69 -2.25 -1.87
CA SER A 84 -16.48 -1.49 -2.09
C SER A 84 -16.26 -0.54 -0.91
N LEU A 85 -15.29 -0.86 -0.07
CA LEU A 85 -14.76 0.07 0.95
C LEU A 85 -14.04 1.27 0.32
N GLY A 86 -13.97 1.31 -1.00
CA GLY A 86 -13.14 2.19 -1.81
C GLY A 86 -13.53 3.64 -1.85
N GLY A 87 -14.76 3.99 -1.46
CA GLY A 87 -15.23 5.36 -1.48
C GLY A 87 -14.81 6.22 -0.29
N LYS A 88 -13.98 5.74 0.63
CA LYS A 88 -13.64 6.47 1.84
C LYS A 88 -12.17 6.93 1.81
N LEU A 89 -11.95 8.21 1.66
CA LEU A 89 -10.67 8.81 1.97
C LEU A 89 -10.55 8.92 3.49
N LEU A 90 -9.54 8.29 4.06
CA LEU A 90 -9.19 8.43 5.44
C LEU A 90 -8.05 9.45 5.53
N VAL A 91 -8.34 10.63 6.02
CA VAL A 91 -7.32 11.63 6.34
C VAL A 91 -7.15 11.63 7.86
N VAL A 92 -5.98 11.21 8.31
CA VAL A 92 -5.59 11.29 9.71
C VAL A 92 -4.61 12.44 9.84
N SER A 93 -4.93 13.45 10.62
CA SER A 93 -3.96 14.51 10.93
C SER A 93 -3.46 14.35 12.37
N SER A 94 -2.15 14.26 12.54
CA SER A 94 -1.48 14.37 13.83
C SER A 94 -1.16 15.85 14.08
N GLY A 95 -2.09 16.64 14.46
CA GLY A 95 -1.81 18.06 14.39
C GLY A 95 -2.46 18.88 15.47
N THR A 96 -2.40 18.42 16.68
CA THR A 96 -2.70 19.31 17.78
C THR A 96 -1.45 19.57 18.60
N ALA A 97 -1.42 20.68 19.29
CA ALA A 97 -0.36 21.05 20.23
C ALA A 97 -0.09 19.99 21.31
N GLU A 98 -0.91 18.96 21.38
CA GLU A 98 -0.84 17.86 22.34
C GLU A 98 -0.55 16.49 21.71
N GLY A 99 -0.23 16.45 20.40
CA GLY A 99 0.10 15.20 19.70
C GLY A 99 -1.08 14.23 19.50
N GLN A 100 -2.30 14.70 19.63
CA GLN A 100 -3.48 13.86 19.46
C GLN A 100 -3.78 13.58 17.98
N LEU A 101 -4.07 12.33 17.66
CA LEU A 101 -4.53 11.94 16.35
C LEU A 101 -5.97 12.39 16.12
N GLN A 102 -6.20 13.12 15.04
CA GLN A 102 -7.54 13.47 14.60
C GLN A 102 -7.90 12.66 13.37
N LEU A 103 -8.93 11.82 13.51
CA LEU A 103 -9.48 11.06 12.41
C LEU A 103 -10.53 11.92 11.69
N ARG A 104 -10.22 12.37 10.49
CA ARG A 104 -11.19 12.96 9.58
C ARG A 104 -11.66 11.91 8.60
N ARG A 105 -12.87 11.45 8.78
CA ARG A 105 -13.56 10.65 7.76
C ARG A 105 -14.32 11.61 6.86
N GLU A 106 -13.93 11.63 5.60
CA GLU A 106 -14.71 12.26 4.53
C GLU A 106 -15.67 11.21 3.92
N PRO A 107 -16.85 10.94 4.48
CA PRO A 107 -17.68 9.80 4.07
C PRO A 107 -18.31 9.96 2.67
N ARG A 108 -18.19 11.13 2.07
CA ARG A 108 -18.77 11.46 0.76
C ARG A 108 -17.76 12.04 -0.22
N GLY A 109 -16.48 12.02 0.12
CA GLY A 109 -15.48 12.77 -0.64
C GLY A 109 -15.25 12.20 -2.03
N ALA A 110 -14.91 10.95 -2.09
CA ALA A 110 -14.38 10.34 -3.30
C ALA A 110 -15.45 9.65 -4.14
N ALA A 111 -15.25 9.65 -5.44
CA ALA A 111 -16.02 8.81 -6.35
C ALA A 111 -15.94 7.35 -5.93
N ASP A 112 -17.03 6.62 -6.09
CA ASP A 112 -17.03 5.18 -5.90
C ASP A 112 -15.98 4.56 -6.83
N SER A 113 -15.04 3.83 -6.27
CA SER A 113 -13.93 3.25 -7.01
C SER A 113 -14.36 2.24 -8.08
N THR A 114 -15.57 1.71 -7.99
CA THR A 114 -16.17 0.85 -9.02
C THR A 114 -16.49 1.59 -10.30
N TYR A 115 -16.56 2.91 -10.27
CA TYR A 115 -16.76 3.78 -11.43
C TYR A 115 -15.44 4.32 -12.02
N ILE A 116 -14.29 3.90 -11.52
CA ILE A 116 -13.01 4.33 -12.06
C ILE A 116 -12.70 3.54 -13.34
N ALA A 117 -12.54 4.26 -14.44
CA ALA A 117 -12.10 3.71 -15.71
C ALA A 117 -10.59 3.85 -15.88
N ARG A 118 -9.98 2.90 -16.57
CA ARG A 118 -8.56 2.87 -16.90
C ARG A 118 -8.36 3.21 -18.36
N HIS A 119 -7.46 4.11 -18.65
CA HIS A 119 -7.17 4.58 -19.99
C HIS A 119 -5.66 4.63 -20.23
N PRO A 120 -5.19 4.39 -21.47
CA PRO A 120 -3.83 4.77 -21.84
C PRO A 120 -3.59 6.26 -21.57
N HIS A 121 -2.39 6.62 -21.15
CA HIS A 121 -1.95 7.99 -20.95
C HIS A 121 -0.55 8.13 -21.51
N ASP A 122 -0.37 9.02 -22.47
CA ASP A 122 0.87 9.18 -23.24
C ASP A 122 1.42 7.85 -23.79
N ALA A 123 2.73 7.79 -24.07
CA ALA A 123 3.35 6.61 -24.66
C ALA A 123 3.47 5.43 -23.67
N ASP A 124 3.69 5.71 -22.39
CA ASP A 124 4.10 4.71 -21.39
C ASP A 124 3.31 4.81 -20.08
N GLY A 125 2.24 5.58 -20.03
CA GLY A 125 1.47 5.82 -18.82
C GLY A 125 0.06 5.25 -18.85
N VAL A 126 -0.57 5.26 -17.69
CA VAL A 126 -1.99 4.95 -17.51
C VAL A 126 -2.67 6.05 -16.71
N ARG A 127 -3.91 6.30 -17.03
CA ARG A 127 -4.79 7.20 -16.30
C ARG A 127 -6.00 6.42 -15.77
N LEU A 128 -6.18 6.47 -14.47
CA LEU A 128 -7.38 6.00 -13.79
C LEU A 128 -8.22 7.23 -13.47
N ALA A 129 -9.46 7.27 -13.93
CA ALA A 129 -10.32 8.43 -13.72
C ALA A 129 -11.76 8.01 -13.44
N SER A 130 -12.45 8.81 -12.65
CA SER A 130 -13.89 8.64 -12.43
C SER A 130 -14.66 8.75 -13.76
N ALA A 131 -15.55 7.82 -14.01
CA ALA A 131 -16.46 7.89 -15.15
C ALA A 131 -17.38 9.11 -15.04
N ALA A 132 -17.84 9.59 -16.16
CA ALA A 132 -18.82 10.67 -16.18
C ALA A 132 -20.09 10.27 -15.41
N GLY A 133 -20.52 11.12 -14.48
CA GLY A 133 -21.69 10.85 -13.63
C GLY A 133 -21.44 9.87 -12.48
N ALA A 134 -20.21 9.48 -12.23
CA ALA A 134 -19.87 8.72 -11.02
C ALA A 134 -20.30 9.48 -9.75
N PRO A 135 -20.88 8.79 -8.77
CA PRO A 135 -21.20 9.43 -7.50
C PRO A 135 -19.93 9.81 -6.73
N GLY A 136 -19.93 10.95 -6.08
CA GLY A 136 -18.78 11.48 -5.34
C GLY A 136 -17.96 12.48 -6.15
N ARG A 137 -16.85 12.92 -5.57
CA ARG A 137 -15.95 13.89 -6.21
C ARG A 137 -15.15 13.25 -7.33
N PRO A 138 -14.93 13.93 -8.44
CA PRO A 138 -14.03 13.47 -9.48
C PRO A 138 -12.64 13.12 -8.93
N THR A 139 -12.16 11.96 -9.32
CA THR A 139 -10.85 11.45 -8.92
C THR A 139 -10.06 11.06 -10.15
N GLN A 140 -8.79 11.41 -10.18
CA GLN A 140 -7.86 11.01 -11.24
C GLN A 140 -6.51 10.62 -10.65
N LEU A 141 -5.98 9.52 -11.15
CA LEU A 141 -4.62 9.06 -10.90
C LEU A 141 -3.92 8.86 -12.24
N VAL A 142 -2.73 9.38 -12.37
CA VAL A 142 -1.83 9.14 -13.50
C VAL A 142 -0.58 8.45 -12.99
N LEU A 143 -0.19 7.38 -13.64
CA LEU A 143 0.98 6.57 -13.33
C LEU A 143 1.80 6.34 -14.59
N SER A 144 3.11 6.46 -14.47
CA SER A 144 4.07 6.03 -15.50
C SER A 144 5.29 5.36 -14.83
N GLN A 145 6.32 5.09 -15.59
CA GLN A 145 7.57 4.57 -15.02
C GLN A 145 8.20 5.54 -13.99
N ASN A 146 8.06 6.85 -14.20
CA ASN A 146 8.78 7.87 -13.43
C ASN A 146 7.89 8.92 -12.78
N ASP A 147 6.64 9.02 -13.22
CA ASP A 147 5.76 10.13 -12.87
C ASP A 147 4.46 9.64 -12.21
N PHE A 148 4.03 10.42 -11.25
CA PHE A 148 2.80 10.22 -10.50
C PHE A 148 2.02 11.53 -10.43
N ALA A 149 0.71 11.45 -10.63
CA ALA A 149 -0.19 12.55 -10.28
C ALA A 149 -1.47 11.98 -9.68
N TYR A 150 -1.92 12.56 -8.58
CA TYR A 150 -3.17 12.18 -7.94
C TYR A 150 -3.98 13.41 -7.60
N VAL A 151 -5.20 13.46 -8.14
CA VAL A 151 -6.15 14.55 -7.93
C VAL A 151 -7.48 13.97 -7.44
N GLU A 152 -7.99 14.52 -6.38
CA GLU A 152 -9.35 14.37 -5.93
C GLU A 152 -9.89 15.76 -5.65
N GLU A 153 -10.92 16.17 -6.39
CA GLU A 153 -11.44 17.54 -6.40
C GLU A 153 -11.69 18.06 -4.98
N ASP A 154 -11.19 19.24 -4.67
CA ASP A 154 -11.25 19.92 -3.37
C ASP A 154 -10.59 19.18 -2.18
N VAL A 155 -9.93 18.07 -2.41
CA VAL A 155 -9.30 17.28 -1.34
C VAL A 155 -7.80 17.24 -1.49
N ILE A 156 -7.29 16.69 -2.58
CA ILE A 156 -5.87 16.50 -2.80
C ILE A 156 -5.51 16.75 -4.26
N ASP A 157 -4.39 17.41 -4.48
CA ASP A 157 -3.78 17.60 -5.79
C ASP A 157 -2.26 17.55 -5.60
N VAL A 158 -1.67 16.44 -5.97
CA VAL A 158 -0.24 16.20 -5.79
C VAL A 158 0.37 15.55 -7.03
N THR A 159 1.64 15.88 -7.27
CA THR A 159 2.45 15.25 -8.29
C THR A 159 3.75 14.75 -7.68
N GLY A 160 4.40 13.78 -8.32
CA GLY A 160 5.62 13.22 -7.75
C GLY A 160 6.47 12.44 -8.73
N LYS A 161 7.64 12.05 -8.23
CA LYS A 161 8.62 11.24 -8.92
C LYS A 161 8.90 9.96 -8.15
N ILE A 162 9.18 8.89 -8.88
CA ILE A 162 9.57 7.62 -8.26
C ILE A 162 10.91 7.78 -7.54
N VAL A 163 11.03 7.17 -6.36
CA VAL A 163 12.22 7.33 -5.51
C VAL A 163 13.10 6.09 -5.43
N ALA A 164 12.55 4.94 -5.80
CA ALA A 164 13.25 3.67 -5.85
C ALA A 164 12.59 2.79 -6.94
N PRO A 165 13.25 1.73 -7.40
CA PRO A 165 12.60 0.78 -8.30
C PRO A 165 11.30 0.26 -7.70
N PRO A 166 10.24 0.10 -8.52
CA PRO A 166 9.04 -0.58 -8.07
C PRO A 166 9.38 -1.94 -7.47
N LEU A 167 8.78 -2.26 -6.34
CA LEU A 167 8.92 -3.53 -5.65
C LEU A 167 7.80 -4.48 -6.05
N GLN A 168 8.13 -5.75 -6.12
CA GLN A 168 7.15 -6.83 -6.04
C GLN A 168 7.63 -7.90 -5.08
N TRP A 169 6.70 -8.52 -4.39
CA TRP A 169 6.99 -9.65 -3.56
C TRP A 169 5.85 -10.66 -3.59
N TYR A 170 6.18 -11.92 -3.42
CA TYR A 170 5.26 -13.04 -3.57
C TYR A 170 5.33 -13.94 -2.34
N LEU A 171 4.17 -14.19 -1.75
CA LEU A 171 3.94 -15.21 -0.74
C LEU A 171 3.26 -16.40 -1.43
N PRO A 172 3.96 -17.53 -1.60
CA PRO A 172 3.36 -18.71 -2.19
C PRO A 172 2.35 -19.35 -1.24
N GLY A 173 1.31 -19.95 -1.78
CA GLY A 173 0.32 -20.70 -1.01
C GLY A 173 -0.71 -21.35 -1.92
N PRO A 174 -1.12 -22.60 -1.67
CA PRO A 174 -2.01 -23.33 -2.56
C PRO A 174 -3.43 -22.75 -2.61
N GLN A 175 -3.85 -22.05 -1.57
CA GLN A 175 -5.21 -21.49 -1.45
C GLN A 175 -5.21 -20.01 -1.12
N ALA A 176 -4.06 -19.46 -0.75
CA ALA A 176 -3.93 -18.10 -0.22
C ALA A 176 -2.60 -17.45 -0.67
N ALA A 177 -2.24 -17.60 -1.95
CA ALA A 177 -1.09 -16.88 -2.49
C ALA A 177 -1.35 -15.39 -2.57
N LEU A 178 -0.31 -14.59 -2.39
CA LEU A 178 -0.37 -13.13 -2.54
C LEU A 178 0.82 -12.66 -3.35
N LEU A 179 0.57 -12.08 -4.52
CA LEU A 179 1.53 -11.23 -5.20
C LEU A 179 1.18 -9.78 -4.88
N TYR A 180 2.15 -9.04 -4.42
CA TYR A 180 2.01 -7.64 -4.06
C TYR A 180 3.01 -6.80 -4.83
N THR A 181 2.56 -5.68 -5.36
CA THR A 181 3.40 -4.73 -6.07
C THR A 181 3.31 -3.38 -5.41
N SER A 182 4.40 -2.63 -5.39
CA SER A 182 4.46 -1.32 -4.77
C SER A 182 5.37 -0.38 -5.56
N GLN A 183 4.87 0.82 -5.80
CA GLN A 183 5.63 1.94 -6.35
C GLN A 183 5.60 3.07 -5.32
N THR A 184 6.74 3.66 -5.01
CA THR A 184 6.86 4.72 -4.02
C THR A 184 7.24 6.03 -4.69
N TRP A 185 6.50 7.07 -4.38
CA TRP A 185 6.59 8.38 -4.98
C TRP A 185 6.87 9.44 -3.93
N LEU A 186 7.90 10.25 -4.12
CA LEU A 186 8.03 11.50 -3.38
C LEU A 186 7.15 12.54 -4.10
N VAL A 187 6.16 13.01 -3.39
CA VAL A 187 5.15 13.92 -3.93
C VAL A 187 5.16 15.26 -3.21
N ASP A 188 4.73 16.27 -3.93
CA ASP A 188 4.41 17.59 -3.40
C ASP A 188 3.15 18.13 -4.08
N GLY A 189 2.47 19.07 -3.42
CA GLY A 189 1.22 19.66 -3.90
C GLY A 189 0.36 20.19 -2.76
N GLN A 190 -0.92 19.90 -2.82
CA GLN A 190 -1.89 20.39 -1.83
C GLN A 190 -2.78 19.29 -1.28
N LEU A 191 -3.11 19.39 0.01
CA LEU A 191 -4.14 18.60 0.67
C LEU A 191 -5.02 19.51 1.51
N ALA A 192 -6.33 19.51 1.22
CA ALA A 192 -7.31 20.38 1.86
C ALA A 192 -6.90 21.88 1.87
N GLY A 193 -6.29 22.35 0.76
CA GLY A 193 -5.83 23.71 0.58
C GLY A 193 -4.52 24.06 1.28
N LYS A 194 -3.83 23.10 1.90
CA LYS A 194 -2.52 23.29 2.53
C LYS A 194 -1.42 22.69 1.65
N PRO A 195 -0.29 23.39 1.46
CA PRO A 195 0.88 22.80 0.83
C PRO A 195 1.35 21.58 1.62
N VAL A 196 1.65 20.49 0.93
CA VAL A 196 2.10 19.26 1.55
C VAL A 196 3.21 18.61 0.73
N ARG A 197 4.06 17.84 1.42
CA ARG A 197 5.09 17.00 0.82
C ARG A 197 5.20 15.69 1.59
N GLY A 198 5.53 14.59 0.90
CA GLY A 198 5.76 13.30 1.56
C GLY A 198 5.79 12.17 0.57
N PHE A 199 5.47 10.97 1.06
CA PHE A 199 5.49 9.78 0.25
C PHE A 199 4.08 9.23 0.06
N LEU A 200 3.76 8.92 -1.18
CA LEU A 200 2.59 8.12 -1.53
C LEU A 200 3.04 6.84 -2.22
N PHE A 201 2.28 5.80 -1.96
CA PHE A 201 2.46 4.48 -2.54
C PHE A 201 1.31 4.19 -3.48
N TRP A 202 1.62 3.61 -4.64
CA TRP A 202 0.65 2.87 -5.42
C TRP A 202 0.95 1.39 -5.26
N GLU A 203 -0.02 0.66 -4.79
CA GLU A 203 0.13 -0.75 -4.48
C GLU A 203 -0.98 -1.56 -5.12
N GLU A 204 -0.68 -2.78 -5.52
CA GLU A 204 -1.67 -3.72 -6.03
C GLU A 204 -1.51 -5.08 -5.36
N ALA A 205 -2.63 -5.65 -4.98
CA ALA A 205 -2.73 -7.02 -4.49
C ALA A 205 -3.30 -7.92 -5.57
N TRP A 206 -2.66 -9.06 -5.77
CA TRP A 206 -3.09 -10.11 -6.69
C TRP A 206 -3.24 -11.41 -5.92
N MET A 207 -4.42 -12.01 -6.00
CA MET A 207 -4.83 -13.12 -5.16
C MET A 207 -5.49 -14.24 -5.98
N PRO A 208 -5.62 -15.46 -5.44
CA PRO A 208 -6.40 -16.50 -6.10
C PRO A 208 -7.82 -16.03 -6.42
N PRO A 209 -8.48 -16.58 -7.44
CA PRO A 209 -9.85 -16.24 -7.79
C PRO A 209 -10.80 -16.26 -6.58
N GLY A 210 -11.49 -15.13 -6.35
CA GLY A 210 -12.34 -14.92 -5.18
C GLY A 210 -11.56 -14.64 -3.88
N GLY A 211 -10.27 -14.35 -3.98
CA GLY A 211 -9.48 -13.83 -2.87
C GLY A 211 -9.84 -12.38 -2.58
N GLN A 212 -9.78 -12.02 -1.31
CA GLN A 212 -9.97 -10.67 -0.83
C GLN A 212 -9.10 -10.44 0.40
N LEU A 213 -8.26 -9.42 0.36
CA LEU A 213 -7.31 -9.11 1.43
C LEU A 213 -8.05 -8.94 2.76
N TYR A 214 -7.57 -9.59 3.81
CA TYR A 214 -8.13 -9.66 5.16
C TYR A 214 -9.52 -10.34 5.28
N VAL A 215 -10.04 -10.94 4.22
CA VAL A 215 -11.41 -11.48 4.24
C VAL A 215 -11.48 -12.92 3.78
N ALA A 216 -10.88 -13.26 2.64
CA ALA A 216 -11.03 -14.59 2.06
C ALA A 216 -9.79 -15.00 1.25
N LYS A 217 -9.37 -16.26 1.39
CA LYS A 217 -8.20 -16.83 0.70
C LYS A 217 -6.95 -15.96 0.86
N ASP A 218 -6.82 -15.37 2.01
CA ASP A 218 -5.78 -14.43 2.34
C ASP A 218 -4.75 -15.11 3.24
N PRO A 219 -3.45 -15.05 2.93
CA PRO A 219 -2.40 -15.55 3.81
C PRO A 219 -2.42 -14.87 5.19
N LEU A 220 -3.03 -13.70 5.29
CA LEU A 220 -3.10 -12.91 6.51
C LEU A 220 -4.37 -13.18 7.35
N HIS A 221 -5.32 -13.94 6.82
CA HIS A 221 -6.64 -14.15 7.42
C HIS A 221 -6.59 -14.83 8.80
N ASP A 222 -5.68 -15.77 8.99
CA ASP A 222 -5.53 -16.50 10.25
C ASP A 222 -4.66 -15.76 11.28
N ALA A 223 -4.18 -14.59 10.96
CA ALA A 223 -3.45 -13.78 11.90
C ALA A 223 -4.44 -13.10 12.87
N GLU A 224 -4.42 -13.49 14.14
CA GLU A 224 -5.17 -12.80 15.20
C GLU A 224 -4.67 -11.36 15.39
N TYR A 225 -3.43 -11.13 15.01
CA TYR A 225 -2.77 -9.85 15.03
C TYR A 225 -1.81 -9.75 13.85
N LEU A 226 -1.97 -8.71 13.07
CA LEU A 226 -1.07 -8.37 11.98
C LEU A 226 -0.73 -6.88 12.03
N THR A 227 0.54 -6.59 11.91
CA THR A 227 1.01 -5.25 11.65
C THR A 227 1.63 -5.18 10.27
N TRP A 228 1.23 -4.21 9.48
CA TRP A 228 1.76 -3.94 8.17
C TRP A 228 2.23 -2.49 8.09
N TYR A 229 3.49 -2.32 7.78
CA TYR A 229 4.10 -1.02 7.51
C TYR A 229 4.64 -1.01 6.09
N SER A 230 4.26 -0.01 5.32
CA SER A 230 5.07 0.44 4.20
C SER A 230 5.69 1.77 4.61
N TRP A 231 6.94 1.93 4.30
CA TRP A 231 7.73 3.05 4.76
C TRP A 231 8.64 3.56 3.66
N ALA A 232 9.01 4.83 3.76
CA ALA A 232 10.00 5.44 2.90
C ALA A 232 10.81 6.45 3.70
N ASN A 233 12.12 6.44 3.51
CA ASN A 233 13.05 7.40 4.07
C ASN A 233 13.75 8.17 2.97
N LEU A 234 13.82 9.48 3.12
CA LEU A 234 14.67 10.37 2.34
C LEU A 234 15.82 10.82 3.23
N TRP A 235 17.01 10.43 2.87
CA TRP A 235 18.22 10.78 3.59
C TRP A 235 18.75 12.16 3.19
N SER A 236 19.59 12.75 4.02
CA SER A 236 20.14 14.08 3.79
C SER A 236 21.04 14.18 2.56
N ASP A 237 21.57 13.07 2.08
CA ASP A 237 22.35 12.98 0.84
C ASP A 237 21.47 12.84 -0.42
N GLY A 238 20.14 12.82 -0.26
CA GLY A 238 19.17 12.67 -1.33
C GLY A 238 18.87 11.22 -1.71
N SER A 239 19.54 10.25 -1.10
CA SER A 239 19.18 8.83 -1.30
C SER A 239 17.84 8.50 -0.66
N CYS A 240 17.15 7.51 -1.20
CA CYS A 240 15.91 7.00 -0.66
C CYS A 240 15.99 5.50 -0.43
N GLU A 241 15.29 5.07 0.60
CA GLU A 241 15.04 3.66 0.88
C GLU A 241 13.55 3.47 1.18
N VAL A 242 12.97 2.41 0.62
CA VAL A 242 11.54 2.11 0.76
C VAL A 242 11.37 0.64 1.11
N GLY A 243 10.27 0.31 1.75
CA GLY A 243 10.05 -1.09 2.10
C GLY A 243 8.71 -1.40 2.72
N HIS A 244 8.52 -2.69 2.95
CA HIS A 244 7.38 -3.26 3.63
C HIS A 244 7.86 -4.14 4.77
N PHE A 245 7.23 -3.97 5.94
CA PHE A 245 7.35 -4.90 7.05
C PHE A 245 5.97 -5.40 7.43
N LEU A 246 5.82 -6.72 7.42
CA LEU A 246 4.64 -7.38 7.94
C LEU A 246 5.10 -8.34 9.02
N PHE A 247 4.44 -8.32 10.14
CA PHE A 247 4.65 -9.31 11.19
C PHE A 247 3.36 -9.58 11.95
N GLY A 248 3.24 -10.77 12.45
CA GLY A 248 2.05 -11.23 13.15
C GLY A 248 2.36 -12.45 14.01
N GLN A 249 1.30 -13.13 14.42
CA GLN A 249 1.44 -14.40 15.15
C GLN A 249 1.88 -15.53 14.23
N LYS A 250 2.20 -16.68 14.84
CA LYS A 250 2.60 -17.92 14.17
C LYS A 250 3.84 -17.73 13.28
N ASP A 251 4.78 -16.92 13.75
CA ASP A 251 6.04 -16.62 13.07
C ASP A 251 5.86 -16.02 11.66
N PHE A 252 4.73 -15.36 11.43
CA PHE A 252 4.49 -14.69 10.17
C PHE A 252 5.24 -13.36 10.09
N HIS A 253 6.10 -13.23 9.10
CA HIS A 253 6.76 -11.96 8.80
C HIS A 253 7.24 -11.87 7.36
N VAL A 254 7.27 -10.65 6.88
CA VAL A 254 7.83 -10.24 5.59
C VAL A 254 8.64 -8.98 5.82
N GLY A 255 9.85 -8.95 5.31
CA GLY A 255 10.67 -7.74 5.24
C GLY A 255 11.24 -7.63 3.83
N VAL A 256 10.86 -6.60 3.10
CA VAL A 256 11.36 -6.32 1.76
C VAL A 256 11.69 -4.86 1.63
N THR A 257 12.83 -4.55 1.01
CA THR A 257 13.28 -3.17 0.81
C THR A 257 13.83 -2.96 -0.59
N ALA A 258 13.76 -1.72 -1.04
CA ALA A 258 14.50 -1.25 -2.21
C ALA A 258 15.12 0.12 -1.92
N ASP A 259 16.26 0.41 -2.51
CA ASP A 259 16.90 1.72 -2.40
C ASP A 259 16.97 2.44 -3.76
N SER A 260 17.28 3.72 -3.71
CA SER A 260 17.42 4.56 -4.92
C SER A 260 18.59 4.16 -5.83
N ALA A 261 19.50 3.31 -5.36
CA ALA A 261 20.55 2.72 -6.16
C ALA A 261 20.07 1.46 -6.92
N GLY A 262 18.84 1.04 -6.71
CA GLY A 262 18.25 -0.12 -7.40
C GLY A 262 18.47 -1.46 -6.71
N VAL A 263 18.94 -1.47 -5.48
CA VAL A 263 19.16 -2.72 -4.75
C VAL A 263 17.89 -3.13 -4.04
N VAL A 264 17.42 -4.34 -4.33
CA VAL A 264 16.26 -4.96 -3.68
C VAL A 264 16.74 -6.03 -2.70
N ARG A 265 16.18 -6.04 -1.49
CA ARG A 265 16.52 -6.98 -0.44
C ARG A 265 15.26 -7.63 0.13
N SER A 266 15.40 -8.86 0.57
CA SER A 266 14.41 -9.57 1.35
C SER A 266 15.04 -10.00 2.67
N ALA A 267 14.39 -9.71 3.78
CA ALA A 267 14.87 -10.11 5.09
C ALA A 267 14.79 -11.63 5.26
N ARG A 268 15.79 -12.21 5.92
CA ARG A 268 15.81 -13.64 6.29
C ARG A 268 15.23 -13.89 7.67
N SER A 269 15.25 -12.90 8.50
CA SER A 269 14.69 -12.92 9.85
C SER A 269 14.24 -11.51 10.20
N MET A 270 13.33 -11.42 11.13
CA MET A 270 12.87 -10.16 11.69
C MET A 270 12.64 -10.36 13.18
N ASP A 271 13.27 -9.54 13.97
CA ASP A 271 12.98 -9.39 15.39
C ASP A 271 12.33 -8.03 15.61
N ALA A 272 11.15 -8.02 16.19
CA ALA A 272 10.46 -6.79 16.50
C ALA A 272 10.14 -6.69 18.00
N VAL A 273 10.53 -5.60 18.60
CA VAL A 273 10.16 -5.24 19.97
C VAL A 273 9.06 -4.20 19.89
N ILE A 274 7.88 -4.54 20.40
CA ILE A 274 6.72 -3.66 20.38
C ILE A 274 6.43 -3.20 21.80
N THR A 275 6.46 -1.89 22.00
CA THR A 275 5.95 -1.25 23.22
C THR A 275 4.53 -0.78 22.93
N ARG A 276 3.60 -1.14 23.80
CA ARG A 276 2.21 -0.74 23.68
C ARG A 276 1.88 0.35 24.67
N ALA A 277 1.04 1.27 24.24
CA ALA A 277 0.41 2.26 25.10
C ALA A 277 -0.39 1.61 26.24
N ASP A 278 -0.75 2.40 27.24
CA ASP A 278 -1.44 1.91 28.45
C ASP A 278 -2.79 1.26 28.15
N ASP A 279 -3.44 1.63 27.04
CA ASP A 279 -4.67 1.00 26.55
C ASP A 279 -4.46 -0.42 25.99
N GLY A 280 -3.20 -0.83 25.81
CA GLY A 280 -2.81 -2.14 25.30
C GLY A 280 -3.06 -2.37 23.81
N TYR A 281 -3.56 -1.38 23.11
CA TYR A 281 -3.95 -1.48 21.70
C TYR A 281 -2.95 -0.78 20.76
N TRP A 282 -2.63 0.47 21.04
CA TRP A 282 -1.71 1.23 20.21
C TRP A 282 -0.25 0.88 20.48
N HIS A 283 0.56 0.99 19.45
CA HIS A 283 2.00 0.85 19.59
C HIS A 283 2.60 2.20 19.99
N ASP A 284 3.32 2.25 21.10
CA ASP A 284 4.15 3.41 21.49
C ASP A 284 5.46 3.44 20.73
N GLY A 285 5.96 2.26 20.40
CA GLY A 285 7.21 2.14 19.68
C GLY A 285 7.41 0.74 19.13
N ILE A 286 8.14 0.67 18.04
CA ILE A 286 8.57 -0.57 17.40
C ILE A 286 10.05 -0.41 17.10
N ALA A 287 10.86 -1.35 17.58
CA ALA A 287 12.24 -1.52 17.17
C ALA A 287 12.38 -2.88 16.48
N TYR A 288 13.13 -2.92 15.40
CA TYR A 288 13.40 -4.15 14.65
C TYR A 288 14.86 -4.16 14.18
N GLU A 289 15.43 -5.36 14.06
CA GLU A 289 16.79 -5.64 13.59
C GLU A 289 16.75 -6.66 12.44
#